data_1c689d946b592a6e65ab754eba843df4
#
_entry.id   1c689d946b592a6e65ab754eba843df4
#
_cell.length_a   1.000
_cell.length_b   1.000
_cell.length_c   1.000
_cell.angle_alpha   90.00
_cell.angle_beta   90.00
_cell.angle_gamma   90.00
#
_symmetry.space_group_name_H-M   'P 1'
#
loop_
_entity.id
_entity.type
_entity.pdbx_description
1 polymer ?
#
loop_
_entity_poly.entity_id
_entity_poly.type
_entity_poly.pdbx_seq_one_letter_code
_entity_poly.pdbx_strand_id
1 'polypeptide(L)'
;MMEFKLEIYAPETEVVAIRDALNSVGAGVVGDYDSVISIVNISGFWRPTESSEPVTGEKGEINFGEEVRIDVRCQESLVQAALDAIQTTHPYEEPVINILPLYNHKFV
;
A
#
# COMPACT_ATOMS: atom_id res chain seq x y z
N MET A 1 5.87 6.46 -21.28
CA MET A 1 6.45 6.19 -19.95
C MET A 1 5.59 5.17 -19.23
N MET A 2 6.22 4.19 -18.60
CA MET A 2 5.47 3.15 -17.89
C MET A 2 4.98 3.65 -16.54
N GLU A 3 3.74 3.34 -16.24
CA GLU A 3 3.15 3.57 -14.93
C GLU A 3 2.96 2.25 -14.20
N PHE A 4 2.94 2.33 -12.89
CA PHE A 4 2.72 1.18 -12.01
C PHE A 4 1.53 1.46 -11.10
N LYS A 5 0.88 0.37 -10.70
CA LYS A 5 -0.13 0.39 -9.65
C LYS A 5 0.49 -0.26 -8.42
N LEU A 6 0.44 0.43 -7.29
CA LEU A 6 0.83 -0.14 -6.02
C LEU A 6 -0.44 -0.52 -5.27
N GLU A 7 -0.44 -1.72 -4.68
CA GLU A 7 -1.52 -2.19 -3.82
C GLU A 7 -0.94 -2.38 -2.42
N ILE A 8 -1.42 -1.57 -1.49
CA ILE A 8 -0.86 -1.50 -0.13
C ILE A 8 -1.91 -1.96 0.86
N TYR A 9 -1.60 -3.00 1.61
CA TYR A 9 -2.50 -3.54 2.64
C TYR A 9 -2.21 -2.86 3.97
N ALA A 10 -3.23 -2.32 4.61
CA ALA A 10 -3.05 -1.52 5.83
C ALA A 10 -4.31 -1.50 6.67
N PRO A 11 -4.18 -1.17 7.97
CA PRO A 11 -5.34 -0.85 8.78
C PRO A 11 -6.03 0.41 8.24
N GLU A 12 -7.35 0.45 8.33
CA GLU A 12 -8.12 1.60 7.86
C GLU A 12 -7.66 2.92 8.51
N THR A 13 -7.24 2.86 9.76
CA THR A 13 -6.78 4.03 10.51
C THR A 13 -5.53 4.69 9.92
N GLU A 14 -4.78 3.98 9.08
CA GLU A 14 -3.53 4.48 8.50
C GLU A 14 -3.70 5.07 7.10
N VAL A 15 -4.91 5.05 6.55
CA VAL A 15 -5.17 5.47 5.17
C VAL A 15 -4.73 6.90 4.91
N VAL A 16 -5.09 7.83 5.80
CA VAL A 16 -4.77 9.25 5.60
C VAL A 16 -3.26 9.48 5.66
N ALA A 17 -2.57 8.86 6.62
CA ALA A 17 -1.12 9.00 6.74
C ALA A 17 -0.39 8.44 5.51
N ILE A 18 -0.85 7.29 5.01
CA ILE A 18 -0.25 6.66 3.82
C ILE A 18 -0.53 7.51 2.58
N ARG A 19 -1.76 8.01 2.43
CA ARG A 19 -2.11 8.92 1.33
C ARG A 19 -1.18 10.13 1.30
N ASP A 20 -0.98 10.77 2.46
CA ASP A 20 -0.16 11.96 2.56
C ASP A 20 1.33 11.66 2.30
N ALA A 21 1.81 10.50 2.77
CA ALA A 21 3.17 10.06 2.50
C ALA A 21 3.40 9.84 1.00
N LEU A 22 2.46 9.18 0.33
CA LEU A 22 2.52 8.96 -1.12
C LEU A 22 2.50 10.29 -1.88
N ASN A 23 1.61 11.18 -1.49
CA ASN A 23 1.51 12.49 -2.15
C ASN A 23 2.80 13.29 -2.01
N SER A 24 3.47 13.18 -0.88
CA SER A 24 4.72 13.91 -0.62
C SER A 24 5.84 13.57 -1.59
N VAL A 25 5.80 12.39 -2.21
CA VAL A 25 6.80 11.94 -3.18
C VAL A 25 6.28 11.95 -4.62
N GLY A 26 5.07 12.46 -4.84
CA GLY A 26 4.50 12.59 -6.18
C GLY A 26 3.73 11.37 -6.68
N ALA A 27 3.48 10.38 -5.83
CA ALA A 27 2.62 9.25 -6.19
C ALA A 27 1.15 9.64 -6.05
N GLY A 28 0.27 9.03 -6.84
CA GLY A 28 -1.16 9.34 -6.79
C GLY A 28 -1.54 10.62 -7.52
N VAL A 29 -0.78 10.99 -8.54
CA VAL A 29 -1.11 12.12 -9.40
C VAL A 29 -1.76 11.57 -10.67
N VAL A 30 -2.95 12.06 -10.99
CA VAL A 30 -3.68 11.70 -12.21
C VAL A 30 -4.18 12.99 -12.86
N GLY A 31 -3.56 13.37 -13.98
CA GLY A 31 -3.85 14.63 -14.64
C GLY A 31 -3.59 15.80 -13.70
N ASP A 32 -4.61 16.62 -13.48
CA ASP A 32 -4.53 17.80 -12.62
C ASP A 32 -4.93 17.50 -11.16
N TYR A 33 -5.09 16.23 -10.80
CA TYR A 33 -5.46 15.83 -9.45
C TYR A 33 -4.29 15.16 -8.75
N ASP A 34 -4.08 15.50 -7.49
CA ASP A 34 -3.15 14.79 -6.62
C ASP A 34 -3.90 14.04 -5.53
N SER A 35 -3.17 13.33 -4.68
CA SER A 35 -3.75 12.56 -3.58
C SER A 35 -4.80 11.53 -4.04
N VAL A 36 -4.64 11.03 -5.27
CA VAL A 36 -5.60 10.09 -5.85
C VAL A 36 -5.26 8.68 -5.41
N ILE A 37 -6.09 8.14 -4.54
CA ILE A 37 -6.02 6.74 -4.11
C ILE A 37 -7.42 6.15 -4.15
N SER A 38 -7.49 4.83 -4.28
CA SER A 38 -8.74 4.08 -4.13
C SER A 38 -8.59 3.13 -2.96
N ILE A 39 -9.70 2.83 -2.30
CA ILE A 39 -9.69 1.98 -1.10
C ILE A 39 -10.66 0.82 -1.33
N VAL A 40 -10.17 -0.39 -1.06
CA VAL A 40 -10.98 -1.61 -1.12
C VAL A 40 -10.99 -2.23 0.27
N ASN A 41 -12.18 -2.50 0.79
CA ASN A 41 -12.31 -3.22 2.06
C ASN A 41 -12.05 -4.69 1.82
N ILE A 42 -11.17 -5.28 2.63
CA ILE A 42 -10.82 -6.68 2.51
C ILE A 42 -10.87 -7.35 3.88
N SER A 43 -10.96 -8.67 3.87
CA SER A 43 -10.81 -9.49 5.06
C SER A 43 -9.90 -10.66 4.72
N GLY A 44 -9.22 -11.18 5.72
CA GLY A 44 -8.28 -12.26 5.48
C GLY A 44 -7.78 -12.88 6.76
N PHE A 45 -6.88 -13.82 6.57
CA PHE A 45 -6.28 -14.58 7.66
C PHE A 45 -4.78 -14.32 7.73
N TRP A 46 -4.24 -14.42 8.92
CA TRP A 46 -2.78 -14.42 9.14
C TRP A 46 -2.46 -15.18 10.41
N ARG A 47 -1.25 -15.68 10.50
CA ARG A 47 -0.77 -16.37 11.69
C ARG A 47 0.64 -15.86 12.01
N PRO A 48 0.80 -15.08 13.08
CA PRO A 48 2.14 -14.69 13.54
C PRO A 48 2.92 -15.93 13.97
N THR A 49 4.13 -16.07 13.46
CA THR A 49 5.03 -17.15 13.85
C THR A 49 5.82 -16.73 15.09
N GLU A 50 6.57 -17.65 15.69
CA GLU A 50 7.33 -17.37 16.92
C GLU A 50 8.35 -16.25 16.75
N SER A 51 8.90 -16.08 15.55
CA SER A 51 9.90 -15.04 15.27
C SER A 51 9.31 -13.67 14.92
N SER A 52 7.99 -13.55 14.84
CA SER A 52 7.33 -12.30 14.44
C SER A 52 7.16 -11.34 15.62
N GLU A 53 6.93 -10.06 15.27
CA GLU A 53 6.59 -8.98 16.21
C GLU A 53 5.25 -8.39 15.77
N PRO A 54 4.12 -9.09 16.04
CA PRO A 54 2.84 -8.68 15.47
C PRO A 54 2.29 -7.41 16.10
N VAL A 55 1.71 -6.53 15.27
CA VAL A 55 0.94 -5.37 15.73
C VAL A 55 -0.40 -5.84 16.29
N THR A 56 -1.02 -6.82 15.63
CA THR A 56 -2.27 -7.44 16.08
C THR A 56 -2.18 -8.95 15.96
N GLY A 57 -2.96 -9.66 16.76
CA GLY A 57 -2.99 -11.10 16.76
C GLY A 57 -1.98 -11.73 17.70
N GLU A 58 -2.15 -13.00 17.98
CA GLU A 58 -1.28 -13.76 18.87
C GLU A 58 -0.43 -14.75 18.11
N LYS A 59 0.83 -14.91 18.56
CA LYS A 59 1.75 -15.86 17.95
C LYS A 59 1.19 -17.28 17.99
N GLY A 60 1.34 -17.99 16.89
CA GLY A 60 0.91 -19.38 16.77
C GLY A 60 -0.56 -19.58 16.48
N GLU A 61 -1.36 -18.53 16.45
CA GLU A 61 -2.80 -18.63 16.19
C GLU A 61 -3.17 -18.07 14.84
N ILE A 62 -4.10 -18.72 14.15
CA ILE A 62 -4.68 -18.21 12.92
C ILE A 62 -5.72 -17.17 13.29
N ASN A 63 -5.50 -15.93 12.86
CA ASN A 63 -6.38 -14.82 13.11
C ASN A 63 -7.17 -14.49 11.86
N PHE A 64 -8.36 -13.92 12.03
CA PHE A 64 -9.18 -13.41 10.95
C PHE A 64 -9.51 -11.95 11.25
N GLY A 65 -9.40 -11.10 10.27
CA GLY A 65 -9.70 -9.70 10.48
C GLY A 65 -9.93 -8.93 9.20
N GLU A 66 -10.25 -7.67 9.38
CA GLU A 66 -10.52 -6.74 8.28
C GLU A 66 -9.41 -5.71 8.20
N GLU A 67 -9.11 -5.32 6.97
CA GLU A 67 -8.21 -4.22 6.69
C GLU A 67 -8.60 -3.61 5.35
N VAL A 68 -7.81 -2.68 4.84
CA VAL A 68 -8.04 -2.11 3.53
C VAL A 68 -6.87 -2.37 2.61
N ARG A 69 -7.14 -2.35 1.31
CA ARG A 69 -6.11 -2.29 0.29
C ARG A 69 -6.19 -0.91 -0.35
N ILE A 70 -5.09 -0.20 -0.30
CA ILE A 70 -4.97 1.12 -0.91
C ILE A 70 -4.34 0.94 -2.27
N ASP A 71 -5.02 1.40 -3.33
CA ASP A 71 -4.53 1.34 -4.69
C ASP A 71 -4.10 2.73 -5.13
N VAL A 72 -2.90 2.84 -5.67
CA VAL A 72 -2.34 4.12 -6.12
C VAL A 72 -1.52 3.91 -7.37
N ARG A 73 -1.58 4.87 -8.30
CA ARG A 73 -0.72 4.86 -9.48
C ARG A 73 0.48 5.76 -9.28
N CYS A 74 1.60 5.37 -9.83
CA CYS A 74 2.75 6.25 -9.92
C CYS A 74 3.63 5.89 -11.12
N GLN A 75 4.42 6.86 -11.54
CA GLN A 75 5.39 6.63 -12.61
C GLN A 75 6.54 5.77 -12.08
N GLU A 76 7.15 5.01 -12.98
CA GLU A 76 8.25 4.11 -12.63
C GLU A 76 9.35 4.80 -11.84
N SER A 77 9.71 6.03 -12.23
CA SER A 77 10.77 6.80 -11.57
C SER A 77 10.47 7.14 -10.11
N LEU A 78 9.21 7.02 -9.68
CA LEU A 78 8.78 7.36 -8.32
C LEU A 78 8.49 6.15 -7.45
N VAL A 79 8.53 4.95 -8.01
CA VAL A 79 8.17 3.74 -7.27
C VAL A 79 9.02 3.56 -6.02
N GLN A 80 10.34 3.68 -6.15
CA GLN A 80 11.21 3.47 -5.00
C GLN A 80 10.96 4.49 -3.89
N ALA A 81 10.79 5.77 -4.25
CA ALA A 81 10.47 6.82 -3.27
C ALA A 81 9.14 6.54 -2.57
N ALA A 82 8.16 6.04 -3.32
CA ALA A 82 6.86 5.67 -2.75
C ALA A 82 7.01 4.51 -1.76
N LEU A 83 7.77 3.49 -2.10
CA LEU A 83 8.01 2.36 -1.20
C LEU A 83 8.71 2.80 0.09
N ASP A 84 9.69 3.68 -0.03
CA ASP A 84 10.42 4.19 1.12
C ASP A 84 9.50 5.02 2.03
N ALA A 85 8.64 5.84 1.46
CA ALA A 85 7.67 6.63 2.21
C ALA A 85 6.68 5.74 2.96
N ILE A 86 6.19 4.68 2.31
CA ILE A 86 5.28 3.72 2.95
C ILE A 86 5.99 3.00 4.09
N GLN A 87 7.22 2.56 3.89
CA GLN A 87 7.97 1.83 4.92
C GLN A 87 8.12 2.65 6.20
N THR A 88 8.31 3.95 6.08
CA THR A 88 8.46 4.86 7.22
C THR A 88 7.13 5.08 7.95
N THR A 89 6.02 5.00 7.25
CA THR A 89 4.70 5.38 7.76
C THR A 89 3.87 4.19 8.21
N HIS A 90 4.03 3.03 7.54
CA HIS A 90 3.19 1.85 7.77
C HIS A 90 3.51 1.19 9.12
N PRO A 91 2.47 0.81 9.90
CA PRO A 91 2.68 0.25 11.23
C PRO A 91 3.13 -1.22 11.24
N TYR A 92 2.93 -1.95 10.14
CA TYR A 92 3.24 -3.38 10.09
C TYR A 92 4.75 -3.61 9.99
N GLU A 93 5.21 -4.68 10.61
CA GLU A 93 6.58 -5.16 10.55
C GLU A 93 7.02 -5.37 9.10
N GLU A 94 6.17 -6.04 8.32
CA GLU A 94 6.38 -6.28 6.89
C GLU A 94 5.10 -5.95 6.13
N PRO A 95 4.97 -4.71 5.65
CA PRO A 95 3.80 -4.32 4.86
C PRO A 95 3.72 -5.15 3.58
N VAL A 96 2.51 -5.63 3.25
CA VAL A 96 2.29 -6.30 1.96
C VAL A 96 2.02 -5.23 0.93
N ILE A 97 2.89 -5.15 -0.07
CA ILE A 97 2.79 -4.20 -1.17
C ILE A 97 3.01 -4.96 -2.47
N ASN A 98 2.02 -4.90 -3.35
CA ASN A 98 2.13 -5.46 -4.69
C ASN A 98 2.45 -4.34 -5.67
N ILE A 99 3.35 -4.60 -6.60
CA ILE A 99 3.79 -3.63 -7.60
C ILE A 99 3.43 -4.21 -8.96
N LEU A 100 2.47 -3.57 -9.65
CA LEU A 100 1.95 -4.08 -10.91
C LEU A 100 2.25 -3.09 -12.04
N PRO A 101 2.91 -3.55 -13.12
CA PRO A 101 3.10 -2.69 -14.28
C PRO A 101 1.78 -2.53 -15.04
N LEU A 102 1.52 -1.32 -15.54
CA LEU A 102 0.31 -1.01 -16.28
C LEU A 102 0.65 -0.88 -17.78
N TYR A 103 -0.13 -1.54 -18.60
CA TYR A 103 0.05 -1.53 -20.05
C TYR A 103 -0.65 -0.35 -20.75
N ASN A 104 -1.14 0.62 -19.97
CA ASN A 104 -1.88 1.75 -20.52
C ASN A 104 -1.13 2.48 -21.62
N HIS A 105 0.20 2.58 -21.50
CA HIS A 105 1.05 3.25 -22.47
C HIS A 105 1.02 2.61 -23.87
N LYS A 106 0.51 1.38 -23.98
CA LYS A 106 0.35 0.70 -25.26
C LYS A 106 -0.89 1.15 -26.03
N PHE A 107 -1.84 1.78 -25.33
CA PHE A 107 -3.17 2.06 -25.86
C PHE A 107 -3.58 3.53 -25.80
N VAL A 108 -2.82 4.34 -25.12
CA VAL A 108 -3.11 5.77 -24.96
C VAL A 108 -1.92 6.63 -25.30
#